data_645e5335fc4c579f0c6942f302155be0
#
_entry.id   645e5335fc4c579f0c6942f302155be0
#
_cell.length_a   1.000
_cell.length_b   1.000
_cell.length_c   1.000
_cell.angle_alpha   90.00
_cell.angle_beta   90.00
_cell.angle_gamma   90.00
#
_symmetry.space_group_name_H-M   'P 1'
#
loop_
_entity.id
_entity.type
_entity.pdbx_description
1 polymer ?
#
loop_
_entity_poly.entity_id
_entity_poly.type
_entity_poly.pdbx_seq_one_letter_code
_entity_poly.pdbx_strand_id
1 'polypeptide(L)'
;MTHDTSDLLRSAGLRVTGGRLAVLDALERMPHSDAETVRQALAGSPSRLSLQAVHNVLGDLAEAGLLRRIQPARSAARYELRVGDNHHHAVCSSCGTVADIDCVVGHAPCLTPSATDGFAIAAAEVTFWGLCADCTAASDSSTAARAAETPTTDMTDQAGPSGPAASTPTEGAPR
;
A
#
# COMPACT_ATOMS: atom_id res chain seq x y z
N MET A 1 6.07 -29.15 -1.42
CA MET A 1 6.08 -27.95 -2.31
C MET A 1 7.29 -27.84 -3.23
N THR A 2 8.50 -28.32 -2.89
CA THR A 2 9.73 -28.09 -3.69
C THR A 2 9.73 -28.70 -5.11
N HIS A 3 9.01 -29.79 -5.36
CA HIS A 3 8.97 -30.41 -6.69
C HIS A 3 8.15 -29.56 -7.68
N ASP A 4 7.04 -29.01 -7.21
CA ASP A 4 6.14 -28.15 -7.99
C ASP A 4 6.82 -26.83 -8.38
N THR A 5 7.48 -26.16 -7.42
CA THR A 5 8.17 -24.87 -7.67
C THR A 5 9.33 -24.99 -8.65
N SER A 6 10.06 -26.13 -8.62
CA SER A 6 11.14 -26.40 -9.58
C SER A 6 10.60 -26.62 -11.00
N ASP A 7 9.46 -27.28 -11.13
CA ASP A 7 8.84 -27.52 -12.42
C ASP A 7 8.19 -26.22 -12.96
N LEU A 8 7.67 -25.39 -12.09
CA LEU A 8 7.19 -24.06 -12.44
C LEU A 8 8.31 -23.19 -13.04
N LEU A 9 9.49 -23.17 -12.42
CA LEU A 9 10.66 -22.44 -12.96
C LEU A 9 11.08 -22.98 -14.33
N ARG A 10 11.12 -24.31 -14.51
CA ARG A 10 11.52 -24.93 -15.78
C ARG A 10 10.52 -24.63 -16.89
N SER A 11 9.21 -24.72 -16.60
CA SER A 11 8.17 -24.42 -17.56
C SER A 11 8.15 -22.97 -18.01
N ALA A 12 8.59 -22.05 -17.13
CA ALA A 12 8.80 -20.63 -17.43
C ALA A 12 10.15 -20.35 -18.12
N GLY A 13 10.93 -21.37 -18.50
CA GLY A 13 12.23 -21.23 -19.15
C GLY A 13 13.36 -20.76 -18.22
N LEU A 14 13.13 -20.77 -16.91
CA LEU A 14 14.11 -20.30 -15.95
C LEU A 14 14.93 -21.45 -15.36
N ARG A 15 16.24 -21.18 -15.19
CA ARG A 15 17.11 -22.12 -14.48
C ARG A 15 16.72 -22.23 -13.03
N VAL A 16 16.58 -23.45 -12.52
CA VAL A 16 16.37 -23.73 -11.10
C VAL A 16 17.64 -23.43 -10.32
N THR A 17 17.58 -22.49 -9.39
CA THR A 17 18.69 -22.13 -8.50
C THR A 17 18.18 -22.01 -7.06
N GLY A 18 19.08 -22.26 -6.09
CA GLY A 18 18.72 -22.10 -4.67
C GLY A 18 18.21 -20.69 -4.33
N GLY A 19 18.76 -19.65 -4.97
CA GLY A 19 18.30 -18.27 -4.78
C GLY A 19 16.86 -18.04 -5.27
N ARG A 20 16.50 -18.54 -6.46
CA ARG A 20 15.13 -18.41 -6.98
C ARG A 20 14.12 -19.17 -6.13
N LEU A 21 14.45 -20.40 -5.74
CA LEU A 21 13.59 -21.19 -4.85
C LEU A 21 13.38 -20.49 -3.50
N ALA A 22 14.44 -19.94 -2.92
CA ALA A 22 14.36 -19.24 -1.65
C ALA A 22 13.54 -17.93 -1.72
N VAL A 23 13.62 -17.20 -2.83
CA VAL A 23 12.81 -16.00 -3.07
C VAL A 23 11.32 -16.35 -3.20
N LEU A 24 10.99 -17.40 -3.96
CA LEU A 24 9.61 -17.88 -4.10
C LEU A 24 9.03 -18.35 -2.75
N ASP A 25 9.79 -19.13 -1.99
CA ASP A 25 9.41 -19.57 -0.64
C ASP A 25 9.24 -18.39 0.34
N ALA A 26 10.06 -17.35 0.24
CA ALA A 26 9.90 -16.14 1.04
C ALA A 26 8.61 -15.39 0.69
N LEU A 27 8.28 -15.24 -0.59
CA LEU A 27 7.06 -14.57 -1.03
C LEU A 27 5.79 -15.37 -0.75
N GLU A 28 5.86 -16.70 -0.69
CA GLU A 28 4.74 -17.55 -0.25
C GLU A 28 4.36 -17.26 1.21
N ARG A 29 5.36 -17.06 2.06
CA ARG A 29 5.14 -16.74 3.49
C ARG A 29 4.82 -15.27 3.74
N MET A 30 5.32 -14.39 2.90
CA MET A 30 5.20 -12.94 3.06
C MET A 30 4.83 -12.31 1.72
N PRO A 31 3.57 -12.45 1.27
CA PRO A 31 3.11 -11.79 0.06
C PRO A 31 3.25 -10.26 0.18
N HIS A 32 3.33 -9.58 -0.95
CA HIS A 32 3.50 -8.14 -1.06
C HIS A 32 4.79 -7.60 -0.41
N SER A 33 5.82 -8.44 -0.28
CA SER A 33 7.14 -8.02 0.21
C SER A 33 7.90 -7.23 -0.86
N ASP A 34 8.69 -6.26 -0.42
CA ASP A 34 9.69 -5.61 -1.25
C ASP A 34 11.03 -6.38 -1.23
N ALA A 35 11.98 -5.95 -2.08
CA ALA A 35 13.25 -6.62 -2.22
C ALA A 35 14.07 -6.61 -0.92
N GLU A 36 13.99 -5.57 -0.12
CA GLU A 36 14.72 -5.49 1.15
C GLU A 36 14.15 -6.45 2.19
N THR A 37 12.82 -6.52 2.29
CA THR A 37 12.14 -7.48 3.17
C THR A 37 12.50 -8.92 2.80
N VAL A 38 12.48 -9.27 1.50
CA VAL A 38 12.90 -10.59 1.01
C VAL A 38 14.38 -10.84 1.35
N ARG A 39 15.26 -9.89 1.12
CA ARG A 39 16.70 -10.00 1.47
C ARG A 39 16.89 -10.29 2.95
N GLN A 40 16.17 -9.58 3.81
CA GLN A 40 16.24 -9.78 5.27
C GLN A 40 15.77 -11.17 5.67
N ALA A 41 14.68 -11.66 5.10
CA ALA A 41 14.18 -13.01 5.32
C ALA A 41 15.19 -14.10 4.93
N LEU A 42 16.02 -13.84 3.94
CA LEU A 42 17.07 -14.75 3.47
C LEU A 42 18.40 -14.63 4.21
N ALA A 43 18.56 -13.68 5.13
CA ALA A 43 19.86 -13.36 5.75
C ALA A 43 20.50 -14.54 6.50
N GLY A 44 19.68 -15.41 7.13
CA GLY A 44 20.12 -16.62 7.84
C GLY A 44 20.08 -17.90 7.00
N SER A 45 19.75 -17.81 5.71
CA SER A 45 19.59 -18.97 4.81
C SER A 45 20.91 -19.33 4.13
N PRO A 46 21.14 -20.62 3.79
CA PRO A 46 22.21 -21.03 2.88
C PRO A 46 22.14 -20.36 1.50
N SER A 47 20.94 -19.91 1.10
CA SER A 47 20.67 -19.18 -0.15
C SER A 47 20.70 -17.65 0.04
N ARG A 48 21.49 -17.13 1.00
CA ARG A 48 21.63 -15.70 1.23
C ARG A 48 22.03 -14.96 -0.06
N LEU A 49 21.28 -13.91 -0.37
CA LEU A 49 21.48 -13.08 -1.54
C LEU A 49 21.82 -11.64 -1.14
N SER A 50 22.60 -10.94 -1.97
CA SER A 50 22.74 -9.50 -1.88
C SER A 50 21.43 -8.82 -2.34
N LEU A 51 21.22 -7.56 -1.95
CA LEU A 51 20.02 -6.81 -2.39
C LEU A 51 19.92 -6.76 -3.92
N GLN A 52 21.04 -6.51 -4.60
CA GLN A 52 21.07 -6.50 -6.07
C GLN A 52 20.68 -7.86 -6.67
N ALA A 53 21.16 -8.97 -6.07
CA ALA A 53 20.79 -10.30 -6.53
C ALA A 53 19.31 -10.60 -6.30
N VAL A 54 18.72 -10.13 -5.19
CA VAL A 54 17.29 -10.23 -4.95
C VAL A 54 16.51 -9.44 -6.00
N HIS A 55 16.89 -8.20 -6.30
CA HIS A 55 16.26 -7.42 -7.37
C HIS A 55 16.30 -8.11 -8.72
N ASN A 56 17.45 -8.69 -9.10
CA ASN A 56 17.59 -9.42 -10.36
C ASN A 56 16.66 -10.65 -10.39
N VAL A 57 16.62 -11.44 -9.30
CA VAL A 57 15.75 -12.62 -9.22
C VAL A 57 14.27 -12.22 -9.28
N LEU A 58 13.86 -11.18 -8.56
CA LEU A 58 12.48 -10.67 -8.57
C LEU A 58 12.08 -10.16 -9.97
N GLY A 59 12.99 -9.47 -10.66
CA GLY A 59 12.80 -9.03 -12.04
C GLY A 59 12.62 -10.19 -13.00
N ASP A 60 13.57 -11.15 -13.00
CA ASP A 60 13.50 -12.36 -13.84
C ASP A 60 12.17 -13.12 -13.64
N LEU A 61 11.76 -13.30 -12.38
CA LEU A 61 10.52 -14.02 -12.03
C LEU A 61 9.26 -13.26 -12.48
N ALA A 62 9.27 -11.93 -12.37
CA ALA A 62 8.16 -11.09 -12.82
C ALA A 62 8.06 -11.05 -14.36
N GLU A 63 9.20 -10.93 -15.06
CA GLU A 63 9.24 -11.01 -16.54
C GLU A 63 8.77 -12.36 -17.06
N ALA A 64 9.06 -13.43 -16.33
CA ALA A 64 8.59 -14.79 -16.66
C ALA A 64 7.12 -15.03 -16.27
N GLY A 65 6.41 -14.05 -15.71
CA GLY A 65 5.02 -14.16 -15.29
C GLY A 65 4.77 -15.05 -14.06
N LEU A 66 5.82 -15.37 -13.29
CA LEU A 66 5.73 -16.15 -12.06
C LEU A 66 5.44 -15.28 -10.84
N LEU A 67 5.67 -13.98 -10.95
CA LEU A 67 5.33 -12.98 -9.94
C LEU A 67 4.55 -11.84 -10.57
N ARG A 68 3.66 -11.28 -9.80
CA ARG A 68 3.09 -9.97 -10.07
C ARG A 68 3.91 -8.91 -9.34
N ARG A 69 4.27 -7.85 -10.05
CA ARG A 69 4.91 -6.67 -9.47
C ARG A 69 3.89 -5.55 -9.37
N ILE A 70 3.69 -5.02 -8.20
CA ILE A 70 2.86 -3.86 -7.93
C ILE A 70 3.71 -2.70 -7.45
N GLN A 71 3.33 -1.47 -7.81
CA GLN A 71 4.08 -0.27 -7.45
C GLN A 71 3.14 0.74 -6.80
N PRO A 72 2.83 0.59 -5.49
CA PRO A 72 2.02 1.59 -4.82
C PRO A 72 2.72 2.97 -4.85
N ALA A 73 1.94 4.03 -4.99
CA ALA A 73 2.51 5.37 -5.06
C ALA A 73 3.40 5.67 -3.84
N ARG A 74 4.59 6.22 -4.10
CA ARG A 74 5.59 6.62 -3.09
C ARG A 74 6.14 5.47 -2.24
N SER A 75 6.04 4.23 -2.69
CA SER A 75 6.61 3.08 -1.99
C SER A 75 7.54 2.26 -2.90
N ALA A 76 8.30 1.36 -2.30
CA ALA A 76 9.06 0.37 -3.04
C ALA A 76 8.12 -0.57 -3.82
N ALA A 77 8.59 -1.15 -4.91
CA ALA A 77 7.87 -2.20 -5.62
C ALA A 77 7.65 -3.39 -4.69
N ARG A 78 6.45 -3.96 -4.76
CA ARG A 78 6.01 -5.13 -4.01
C ARG A 78 5.81 -6.29 -4.98
N TYR A 79 5.97 -7.50 -4.47
CA TYR A 79 5.88 -8.70 -5.28
C TYR A 79 5.00 -9.75 -4.63
N GLU A 80 4.26 -10.49 -5.44
CA GLU A 80 3.36 -11.55 -5.01
C GLU A 80 3.35 -12.72 -5.99
N LEU A 81 2.94 -13.89 -5.50
CA LEU A 81 2.79 -15.12 -6.29
C LEU A 81 1.43 -15.23 -6.97
N ARG A 82 0.48 -14.42 -6.58
CA ARG A 82 -0.87 -14.43 -7.13
C ARG A 82 -0.88 -13.79 -8.53
N VAL A 83 -0.86 -14.63 -9.55
CA VAL A 83 -0.81 -14.25 -10.97
C VAL A 83 -1.95 -14.92 -11.73
N GLY A 84 -2.35 -14.32 -12.86
CA GLY A 84 -3.31 -14.91 -13.79
C GLY A 84 -4.78 -14.82 -13.39
N ASP A 85 -5.10 -14.13 -12.31
CA ASP A 85 -6.46 -13.77 -11.91
C ASP A 85 -6.68 -12.25 -11.93
N ASN A 86 -7.92 -11.83 -11.73
CA ASN A 86 -8.28 -10.42 -11.66
C ASN A 86 -8.61 -10.02 -10.23
N HIS A 87 -7.59 -9.56 -9.49
CA HIS A 87 -7.76 -8.98 -8.17
C HIS A 87 -7.17 -7.56 -8.13
N HIS A 88 -7.49 -6.84 -7.08
CA HIS A 88 -7.06 -5.48 -6.81
C HIS A 88 -6.29 -5.44 -5.49
N HIS A 89 -5.69 -4.30 -5.17
CA HIS A 89 -4.94 -4.12 -3.93
C HIS A 89 -5.54 -3.02 -3.08
N ALA A 90 -5.65 -3.23 -1.77
CA ALA A 90 -5.86 -2.19 -0.79
C ALA A 90 -4.52 -1.83 -0.16
N VAL A 91 -4.20 -0.54 -0.10
CA VAL A 91 -2.95 -0.02 0.46
C VAL A 91 -3.27 0.87 1.64
N CYS A 92 -2.68 0.58 2.79
CA CYS A 92 -2.81 1.42 3.96
C CYS A 92 -2.00 2.70 3.79
N SER A 93 -2.68 3.85 3.85
CA SER A 93 -2.04 5.17 3.71
C SER A 93 -1.12 5.53 4.89
N SER A 94 -1.26 4.84 6.03
CA SER A 94 -0.46 5.07 7.23
C SER A 94 0.78 4.19 7.29
N CYS A 95 0.62 2.85 7.25
CA CYS A 95 1.73 1.91 7.43
C CYS A 95 2.23 1.26 6.13
N GLY A 96 1.54 1.47 4.99
CA GLY A 96 1.93 0.91 3.71
C GLY A 96 1.64 -0.59 3.54
N THR A 97 0.94 -1.23 4.48
CA THR A 97 0.48 -2.62 4.32
C THR A 97 -0.40 -2.74 3.10
N VAL A 98 -0.18 -3.81 2.33
CA VAL A 98 -0.96 -4.16 1.13
C VAL A 98 -1.75 -5.42 1.40
N ALA A 99 -2.98 -5.47 0.93
CA ALA A 99 -3.86 -6.64 0.97
C ALA A 99 -4.57 -6.83 -0.37
N ASP A 100 -4.84 -8.08 -0.73
CA ASP A 100 -5.61 -8.43 -1.92
C ASP A 100 -7.09 -8.18 -1.71
N ILE A 101 -7.73 -7.64 -2.73
CA ILE A 101 -9.19 -7.46 -2.82
C ILE A 101 -9.66 -8.19 -4.08
N ASP A 102 -10.47 -9.20 -3.92
CA ASP A 102 -11.04 -9.94 -5.04
C ASP A 102 -11.92 -9.04 -5.90
N CYS A 103 -11.78 -9.15 -7.21
CA CYS A 103 -12.61 -8.40 -8.15
C CYS A 103 -14.00 -9.01 -8.26
N VAL A 104 -15.04 -8.22 -8.00
CA VAL A 104 -16.44 -8.67 -8.14
C VAL A 104 -16.85 -8.94 -9.59
N VAL A 105 -16.14 -8.34 -10.56
CA VAL A 105 -16.39 -8.55 -12.00
C VAL A 105 -15.75 -9.86 -12.49
N GLY A 106 -14.63 -10.28 -11.88
CA GLY A 106 -13.97 -11.57 -12.13
C GLY A 106 -13.19 -11.66 -13.44
N HIS A 107 -13.17 -10.61 -14.29
CA HIS A 107 -12.40 -10.59 -15.54
C HIS A 107 -11.69 -9.23 -15.74
N ALA A 108 -10.60 -9.23 -16.49
CA ALA A 108 -9.85 -8.03 -16.82
C ALA A 108 -10.15 -7.56 -18.25
N PRO A 109 -10.15 -6.23 -18.52
CA PRO A 109 -10.16 -5.16 -17.52
C PRO A 109 -11.54 -5.02 -16.88
N CYS A 110 -11.60 -4.87 -15.55
CA CYS A 110 -12.86 -4.68 -14.81
C CYS A 110 -13.44 -3.26 -14.94
N LEU A 111 -12.67 -2.32 -15.47
CA LEU A 111 -13.06 -0.97 -15.78
C LEU A 111 -13.04 -0.77 -17.29
N THR A 112 -14.15 -0.25 -17.84
CA THR A 112 -14.25 0.11 -19.26
C THR A 112 -14.10 1.62 -19.39
N PRO A 113 -13.08 2.13 -20.09
CA PRO A 113 -12.93 3.56 -20.29
C PRO A 113 -14.03 4.08 -21.25
N SER A 114 -14.48 5.31 -21.01
CA SER A 114 -15.48 5.97 -21.87
C SER A 114 -14.95 6.32 -23.28
N ALA A 115 -13.63 6.52 -23.38
CA ALA A 115 -12.91 6.74 -24.63
C ALA A 115 -11.49 6.17 -24.49
N THR A 116 -10.90 5.74 -25.58
CA THR A 116 -9.55 5.17 -25.61
C THR A 116 -8.54 6.04 -26.33
N ASP A 117 -8.98 7.09 -27.02
CA ASP A 117 -8.14 8.00 -27.83
C ASP A 117 -7.15 7.26 -28.75
N GLY A 118 -7.60 6.11 -29.30
CA GLY A 118 -6.79 5.26 -30.18
C GLY A 118 -5.89 4.24 -29.46
N PHE A 119 -5.88 4.17 -28.13
CA PHE A 119 -5.14 3.14 -27.40
C PHE A 119 -5.87 1.79 -27.43
N ALA A 120 -5.12 0.71 -27.63
CA ALA A 120 -5.57 -0.66 -27.38
C ALA A 120 -5.40 -0.97 -25.89
N ILE A 121 -6.46 -0.84 -25.11
CA ILE A 121 -6.41 -1.07 -23.66
C ILE A 121 -6.34 -2.58 -23.38
N ALA A 122 -5.27 -3.03 -22.74
CA ALA A 122 -5.06 -4.42 -22.40
C ALA A 122 -5.34 -4.72 -20.91
N ALA A 123 -5.15 -3.75 -20.02
CA ALA A 123 -5.34 -3.92 -18.58
C ALA A 123 -5.78 -2.63 -17.90
N ALA A 124 -6.41 -2.78 -16.74
CA ALA A 124 -6.67 -1.70 -15.79
C ALA A 124 -6.22 -2.15 -14.41
N GLU A 125 -5.49 -1.30 -13.70
CA GLU A 125 -5.09 -1.54 -12.32
C GLU A 125 -5.91 -0.65 -11.39
N VAL A 126 -6.49 -1.25 -10.34
CA VAL A 126 -7.25 -0.54 -9.32
C VAL A 126 -6.56 -0.72 -7.98
N THR A 127 -6.24 0.40 -7.35
CA THR A 127 -5.68 0.42 -6.00
C THR A 127 -6.61 1.20 -5.10
N PHE A 128 -7.08 0.56 -4.03
CA PHE A 128 -7.87 1.17 -2.97
C PHE A 128 -6.92 1.73 -1.90
N TRP A 129 -7.18 2.95 -1.45
CA TRP A 129 -6.40 3.61 -0.41
C TRP A 129 -7.25 3.85 0.81
N GLY A 130 -6.74 3.48 1.99
CA GLY A 130 -7.45 3.63 3.26
C GLY A 130 -6.54 3.36 4.45
N LEU A 131 -7.12 3.05 5.60
CA LEU A 131 -6.40 2.57 6.77
C LEU A 131 -6.66 1.07 6.95
N CYS A 132 -5.63 0.31 7.29
CA CYS A 132 -5.81 -1.08 7.74
C CYS A 132 -6.45 -1.11 9.15
N ALA A 133 -6.94 -2.27 9.56
CA ALA A 133 -7.61 -2.42 10.86
C ALA A 133 -6.78 -1.91 12.03
N ASP A 134 -5.48 -2.25 12.06
CA ASP A 134 -4.57 -1.83 13.12
C ASP A 134 -4.39 -0.30 13.17
N CYS A 135 -4.23 0.34 12.00
CA CYS A 135 -4.08 1.79 11.92
C CYS A 135 -5.39 2.53 12.22
N THR A 136 -6.54 1.94 11.89
CA THR A 136 -7.86 2.47 12.27
C THR A 136 -8.02 2.42 13.79
N ALA A 137 -7.75 1.28 14.42
CA ALA A 137 -7.83 1.14 15.87
C ALA A 137 -6.86 2.10 16.61
N ALA A 138 -5.65 2.30 16.08
CA ALA A 138 -4.68 3.24 16.63
C ALA A 138 -5.16 4.70 16.53
N SER A 139 -5.81 5.09 15.40
CA SER A 139 -6.36 6.43 15.22
C SER A 139 -7.54 6.71 16.16
N ASP A 140 -8.42 5.73 16.35
CA ASP A 140 -9.57 5.85 17.25
C ASP A 140 -9.11 6.00 18.72
N SER A 141 -8.10 5.22 19.11
CA SER A 141 -7.50 5.30 20.44
C SER A 141 -6.86 6.67 20.72
N SER A 142 -6.18 7.25 19.71
CA SER A 142 -5.55 8.57 19.84
C SER A 142 -6.58 9.71 19.92
N THR A 143 -7.70 9.56 19.21
CA THR A 143 -8.81 10.54 19.25
C THR A 143 -9.54 10.48 20.60
N ALA A 144 -9.75 9.27 21.13
CA ALA A 144 -10.36 9.10 22.45
C ALA A 144 -9.47 9.67 23.58
N ALA A 145 -8.16 9.50 23.52
CA ALA A 145 -7.22 10.06 24.49
C ALA A 145 -7.22 11.61 24.47
N ARG A 146 -7.26 12.23 23.27
CA ARG A 146 -7.36 13.70 23.15
C ARG A 146 -8.68 14.26 23.62
N ALA A 147 -9.78 13.51 23.52
CA ALA A 147 -11.09 13.93 24.02
C ALA A 147 -11.18 13.88 25.56
N ALA A 148 -10.35 13.06 26.22
CA ALA A 148 -10.27 12.95 27.67
C ALA A 148 -9.42 14.08 28.33
N GLU A 149 -8.60 14.79 27.56
CA GLU A 149 -7.75 15.91 28.01
C GLU A 149 -8.38 17.30 27.71
N THR A 150 -9.66 17.48 27.94
CA THR A 150 -10.24 18.82 27.97
C THR A 150 -9.85 19.47 29.30
N PRO A 151 -9.09 20.59 29.33
CA PRO A 151 -8.80 21.29 30.57
C PRO A 151 -10.09 21.87 31.10
N THR A 152 -10.43 21.50 32.33
CA THR A 152 -11.47 22.16 33.12
C THR A 152 -10.99 23.60 33.34
N THR A 153 -11.47 24.52 32.53
CA THR A 153 -11.23 25.95 32.78
C THR A 153 -12.06 26.33 33.99
N ASP A 154 -11.39 26.46 35.12
CA ASP A 154 -11.93 27.07 36.32
C ASP A 154 -12.33 28.53 36.00
N MET A 155 -13.63 28.73 35.91
CA MET A 155 -14.22 30.08 35.83
C MET A 155 -14.28 30.66 37.23
N THR A 156 -13.15 31.20 37.72
CA THR A 156 -13.18 32.12 38.84
C THR A 156 -13.49 33.54 38.35
N ASP A 157 -14.70 33.90 38.66
CA ASP A 157 -15.28 35.22 38.83
C ASP A 157 -14.28 36.38 38.99
N GLN A 158 -14.34 37.39 38.09
CA GLN A 158 -13.97 38.79 38.40
C GLN A 158 -14.96 39.74 37.73
N ALA A 159 -15.77 40.34 38.63
CA ALA A 159 -16.72 41.44 38.36
C ALA A 159 -16.02 42.75 38.08
N GLY A 160 -16.47 43.44 37.05
CA GLY A 160 -16.62 44.86 36.79
C GLY A 160 -15.40 45.83 36.73
N PRO A 161 -15.50 47.09 36.26
CA PRO A 161 -16.74 47.86 36.09
C PRO A 161 -16.91 48.62 34.74
N SER A 162 -18.06 49.18 34.62
CA SER A 162 -18.72 50.07 33.70
C SER A 162 -18.00 51.19 32.96
N GLY A 163 -18.35 51.40 31.69
CA GLY A 163 -18.75 52.60 31.00
C GLY A 163 -17.67 53.41 30.24
N PRO A 164 -18.04 54.42 29.37
CA PRO A 164 -19.23 54.54 28.55
C PRO A 164 -18.99 54.82 27.03
N ALA A 165 -20.03 54.63 26.29
CA ALA A 165 -20.59 55.30 25.08
C ALA A 165 -19.77 56.03 24.02
N ALA A 166 -20.22 55.71 22.80
CA ALA A 166 -20.45 56.59 21.65
C ALA A 166 -19.29 56.86 20.65
N SER A 167 -19.45 56.39 19.41
CA SER A 167 -19.81 57.22 18.23
C SER A 167 -19.74 56.38 16.95
N THR A 168 -20.82 56.27 16.26
CA THR A 168 -20.93 56.10 14.79
C THR A 168 -20.92 57.49 14.14
N PRO A 169 -20.93 57.66 12.79
CA PRO A 169 -20.74 56.81 11.63
C PRO A 169 -19.85 57.41 10.53
N THR A 170 -19.68 56.77 9.38
CA THR A 170 -19.79 57.38 8.01
C THR A 170 -19.25 56.37 6.98
N GLU A 171 -20.07 55.74 6.25
CA GLU A 171 -20.43 55.84 4.82
C GLU A 171 -19.35 56.25 3.82
N GLY A 172 -19.17 55.44 2.75
CA GLY A 172 -18.38 55.74 1.57
C GLY A 172 -18.12 54.57 0.65
N ALA A 173 -19.07 54.20 -0.21
CA ALA A 173 -18.83 53.63 -1.51
C ALA A 173 -18.68 54.76 -2.55
N PRO A 174 -18.45 54.53 -3.85
CA PRO A 174 -18.01 53.36 -4.65
C PRO A 174 -16.91 53.74 -5.68
N ARG A 175 -16.26 52.77 -6.29
CA ARG A 175 -16.07 52.64 -7.77
C ARG A 175 -15.37 51.34 -8.10
#